data_f9602f554f659112b5051af893a52888
#
_entry.id   f9602f554f659112b5051af893a52888
#
_cell.length_a   1.000
_cell.length_b   1.000
_cell.length_c   1.000
_cell.angle_alpha   90.00
_cell.angle_beta   90.00
_cell.angle_gamma   90.00
#
_symmetry.space_group_name_H-M   'P 1'
#
loop_
_entity.id
_entity.type
_entity.pdbx_description
1 polymer ?
#
loop_
_entity_poly.entity_id
_entity_poly.type
_entity_poly.pdbx_seq_one_letter_code
_entity_poly.pdbx_strand_id
1 'polypeptide(L)'
;MKPFFPAYLNLGPGELESRIKAAAAMLTDCRMCARDCAVDRLAFSAGVAEPGLCGTGVRARVVAYSSNFSEEAPLVGEHGSGTIFFAGLDLKFLFNQNYEIHKDEQGQEVEPEQLAAIMLELQDQGCHNINLVSPGHVAPQALEALRIALTAGLTLPLVYNSDGYDAIPTLRLLDGIVDIYVVDLRYGDPAVADRYSRLTNYVPVSREAAREMHRQVGDLIVDESGIARHGLIVRHMVLPANLGGTEAVARYIAEEISANAYVNVMRQYRPSMGKTLPELNRPVSDAEYTAAVHWARHAGLHRLNPEPARPQS
;
A
#
# COMPACT_ATOMS: atom_id res chain seq x y z
N MET A 1 -23.64 17.75 -3.00
CA MET A 1 -23.04 16.59 -3.73
C MET A 1 -23.89 15.32 -3.56
N LYS A 2 -23.75 14.35 -4.49
CA LYS A 2 -24.33 13.00 -4.24
C LYS A 2 -23.57 12.37 -3.06
N PRO A 3 -24.25 11.63 -2.16
CA PRO A 3 -23.53 10.90 -1.12
C PRO A 3 -22.49 9.96 -1.75
N PHE A 4 -21.31 9.90 -1.14
CA PHE A 4 -20.29 8.94 -1.57
C PHE A 4 -20.73 7.53 -1.19
N PHE A 5 -20.58 6.61 -2.13
CA PHE A 5 -20.77 5.19 -1.89
C PHE A 5 -19.48 4.45 -2.27
N PRO A 6 -18.89 3.63 -1.39
CA PRO A 6 -17.77 2.78 -1.72
C PRO A 6 -17.99 1.96 -2.98
N ALA A 7 -16.93 1.77 -3.77
CA ALA A 7 -17.00 1.07 -5.05
C ALA A 7 -17.58 -0.33 -4.91
N TYR A 8 -17.21 -1.06 -3.87
CA TYR A 8 -17.67 -2.42 -3.60
C TYR A 8 -19.19 -2.55 -3.36
N LEU A 9 -19.88 -1.46 -3.01
CA LEU A 9 -21.36 -1.44 -2.89
C LEU A 9 -22.07 -1.41 -4.25
N ASN A 10 -21.33 -1.12 -5.32
CA ASN A 10 -21.87 -1.05 -6.69
C ASN A 10 -21.61 -2.34 -7.49
N LEU A 11 -20.98 -3.36 -6.89
CA LEU A 11 -20.72 -4.64 -7.55
C LEU A 11 -22.02 -5.33 -7.94
N GLY A 12 -22.01 -5.96 -9.11
CA GLY A 12 -23.15 -6.76 -9.57
C GLY A 12 -23.40 -7.99 -8.67
N PRO A 13 -24.62 -8.55 -8.69
CA PRO A 13 -24.92 -9.75 -7.93
C PRO A 13 -23.95 -10.90 -8.23
N GLY A 14 -23.34 -11.47 -7.17
CA GLY A 14 -22.39 -12.59 -7.28
C GLY A 14 -20.98 -12.21 -7.79
N GLU A 15 -20.73 -10.94 -8.05
CA GLU A 15 -19.40 -10.52 -8.55
C GLU A 15 -18.34 -10.64 -7.46
N LEU A 16 -18.62 -10.20 -6.23
CA LEU A 16 -17.71 -10.33 -5.11
C LEU A 16 -17.39 -11.81 -4.81
N GLU A 17 -18.39 -12.68 -4.81
CA GLU A 17 -18.21 -14.13 -4.62
C GLU A 17 -17.34 -14.74 -5.72
N SER A 18 -17.52 -14.29 -6.97
CA SER A 18 -16.66 -14.72 -8.09
C SER A 18 -15.22 -14.31 -7.89
N ARG A 19 -14.96 -13.07 -7.42
CA ARG A 19 -13.61 -12.55 -7.09
C ARG A 19 -12.98 -13.30 -5.92
N ILE A 20 -13.74 -13.58 -4.87
CA ILE A 20 -13.29 -14.40 -3.72
C ILE A 20 -12.87 -15.79 -4.19
N LYS A 21 -13.70 -16.46 -5.01
CA LYS A 21 -13.38 -17.78 -5.54
C LYS A 21 -12.10 -17.76 -6.39
N ALA A 22 -11.95 -16.76 -7.24
CA ALA A 22 -10.75 -16.61 -8.06
C ALA A 22 -9.50 -16.35 -7.21
N ALA A 23 -9.60 -15.50 -6.17
CA ALA A 23 -8.51 -15.23 -5.24
C ALA A 23 -8.13 -16.46 -4.41
N ALA A 24 -9.13 -17.24 -3.94
CA ALA A 24 -8.89 -18.48 -3.22
C ALA A 24 -8.18 -19.53 -4.08
N ALA A 25 -8.50 -19.62 -5.36
CA ALA A 25 -7.81 -20.52 -6.30
C ALA A 25 -6.31 -20.19 -6.46
N MET A 26 -5.90 -18.92 -6.23
CA MET A 26 -4.48 -18.53 -6.28
C MET A 26 -3.67 -19.06 -5.07
N LEU A 27 -4.31 -19.59 -4.04
CA LEU A 27 -3.61 -20.12 -2.86
C LEU A 27 -2.85 -21.42 -3.15
N THR A 28 -3.23 -22.19 -4.15
CA THR A 28 -2.56 -23.46 -4.51
C THR A 28 -1.34 -23.28 -5.44
N ASP A 29 -1.21 -22.10 -6.07
CA ASP A 29 -0.07 -21.69 -6.89
C ASP A 29 0.11 -20.17 -6.70
N CYS A 30 0.70 -19.79 -5.57
CA CYS A 30 0.68 -18.40 -5.12
C CYS A 30 1.58 -17.49 -5.96
N ARG A 31 0.92 -16.61 -6.75
CA ARG A 31 1.54 -15.56 -7.58
C ARG A 31 0.92 -14.19 -7.31
N MET A 32 0.53 -13.93 -6.05
CA MET A 32 -0.21 -12.71 -5.68
C MET A 32 0.63 -11.45 -5.68
N CYS A 33 1.95 -11.57 -5.50
CA CYS A 33 2.90 -10.48 -5.60
C CYS A 33 3.99 -10.82 -6.63
N ALA A 34 4.81 -9.84 -6.98
CA ALA A 34 5.85 -10.00 -7.99
C ALA A 34 7.05 -10.88 -7.56
N ARG A 35 6.99 -11.48 -6.36
CA ARG A 35 7.89 -12.58 -5.97
C ARG A 35 7.64 -13.84 -6.77
N ASP A 36 6.42 -14.03 -7.27
CA ASP A 36 6.05 -15.16 -8.12
C ASP A 36 6.48 -16.52 -7.55
N CYS A 37 6.20 -16.74 -6.26
CA CYS A 37 6.73 -17.88 -5.50
C CYS A 37 6.22 -19.22 -5.97
N ALA A 38 5.03 -19.30 -6.57
CA ALA A 38 4.37 -20.53 -7.01
C ALA A 38 4.21 -21.60 -5.90
N VAL A 39 4.12 -21.17 -4.65
CA VAL A 39 3.96 -22.09 -3.50
C VAL A 39 2.50 -22.45 -3.26
N ASP A 40 2.27 -23.67 -2.81
CA ASP A 40 0.96 -24.10 -2.31
C ASP A 40 0.77 -23.69 -0.85
N ARG A 41 -0.01 -22.64 -0.62
CA ARG A 41 -0.29 -22.10 0.70
C ARG A 41 -1.26 -22.96 1.51
N LEU A 42 -2.08 -23.80 0.86
CA LEU A 42 -2.93 -24.78 1.53
C LEU A 42 -2.06 -25.90 2.12
N ALA A 43 -1.16 -26.45 1.32
CA ALA A 43 -0.19 -27.45 1.75
C ALA A 43 0.74 -26.92 2.86
N PHE A 44 1.20 -25.67 2.75
CA PHE A 44 1.97 -25.00 3.81
C PHE A 44 1.17 -24.92 5.11
N SER A 45 -0.08 -24.44 5.07
CA SER A 45 -0.93 -24.36 6.27
C SER A 45 -1.24 -25.72 6.89
N ALA A 46 -1.21 -26.79 6.10
CA ALA A 46 -1.34 -28.17 6.57
C ALA A 46 -0.02 -28.76 7.10
N GLY A 47 1.09 -28.00 7.05
CA GLY A 47 2.41 -28.46 7.52
C GLY A 47 3.11 -29.47 6.59
N VAL A 48 2.72 -29.52 5.31
CA VAL A 48 3.27 -30.47 4.32
C VAL A 48 4.11 -29.82 3.22
N ALA A 49 4.21 -28.48 3.21
CA ALA A 49 5.03 -27.73 2.27
C ALA A 49 5.76 -26.56 2.94
N GLU A 50 6.81 -26.07 2.28
CA GLU A 50 7.55 -24.89 2.73
C GLU A 50 6.77 -23.59 2.43
N PRO A 51 6.93 -22.54 3.26
CA PRO A 51 6.29 -21.25 3.03
C PRO A 51 6.91 -20.50 1.84
N GLY A 52 6.13 -19.60 1.24
CA GLY A 52 6.68 -18.52 0.43
C GLY A 52 7.46 -17.51 1.29
N LEU A 53 8.06 -16.49 0.64
CA LEU A 53 8.89 -15.50 1.32
C LEU A 53 8.13 -14.75 2.45
N CYS A 54 6.84 -14.49 2.24
CA CYS A 54 5.98 -13.81 3.22
C CYS A 54 5.58 -14.70 4.41
N GLY A 55 5.78 -16.03 4.33
CA GLY A 55 5.38 -16.97 5.39
C GLY A 55 3.88 -16.99 5.69
N THR A 56 3.03 -16.54 4.76
CA THR A 56 1.59 -16.44 4.96
C THR A 56 0.89 -17.68 4.41
N GLY A 57 0.11 -18.33 5.25
CA GLY A 57 -0.74 -19.48 4.89
C GLY A 57 -2.13 -19.06 4.40
N VAL A 58 -3.14 -19.84 4.78
CA VAL A 58 -4.54 -19.58 4.42
C VAL A 58 -5.18 -18.49 5.28
N ARG A 59 -4.60 -18.14 6.42
CA ARG A 59 -5.08 -17.07 7.30
C ARG A 59 -4.22 -15.82 7.17
N ALA A 60 -4.83 -14.66 7.31
CA ALA A 60 -4.09 -13.41 7.49
C ALA A 60 -3.52 -13.34 8.91
N ARG A 61 -2.36 -12.70 9.06
CA ARG A 61 -1.81 -12.38 10.37
C ARG A 61 -1.85 -10.89 10.58
N VAL A 62 -2.61 -10.42 11.57
CA VAL A 62 -2.71 -9.00 11.94
C VAL A 62 -1.72 -8.71 13.06
N VAL A 63 -0.86 -7.71 12.86
CA VAL A 63 0.11 -7.24 13.87
C VAL A 63 -0.52 -6.21 14.77
N ALA A 64 -1.21 -5.25 14.19
CA ALA A 64 -1.88 -4.16 14.89
C ALA A 64 -2.98 -3.56 14.03
N TYR A 65 -3.93 -2.89 14.66
CA TYR A 65 -4.90 -2.02 13.99
C TYR A 65 -5.26 -0.85 14.91
N SER A 66 -5.50 0.29 14.31
CA SER A 66 -5.88 1.49 15.06
C SER A 66 -6.33 2.63 14.12
N SER A 67 -6.98 3.65 14.70
CA SER A 67 -7.10 4.96 14.08
C SER A 67 -5.71 5.61 13.98
N ASN A 68 -5.17 5.73 12.77
CA ASN A 68 -3.82 6.22 12.48
C ASN A 68 -3.87 7.64 11.92
N PHE A 69 -3.08 8.56 12.49
CA PHE A 69 -2.97 9.96 12.08
C PHE A 69 -1.65 10.28 11.36
N SER A 70 -0.86 9.26 11.03
CA SER A 70 0.45 9.43 10.38
C SER A 70 0.41 9.27 8.85
N GLU A 71 -0.77 9.00 8.27
CA GLU A 71 -0.98 8.91 6.83
C GLU A 71 -1.13 10.31 6.20
N GLU A 72 -1.37 10.39 4.90
CA GLU A 72 -1.62 11.65 4.20
C GLU A 72 -2.87 12.38 4.73
N ALA A 73 -2.80 13.69 4.75
CA ALA A 73 -3.88 14.54 5.28
C ALA A 73 -5.27 14.17 4.73
N PRO A 74 -5.47 13.86 3.43
CA PRO A 74 -6.77 13.44 2.92
C PRO A 74 -7.27 12.09 3.45
N LEU A 75 -6.40 11.22 3.96
CA LEU A 75 -6.81 9.93 4.55
C LEU A 75 -7.17 10.05 6.02
N VAL A 76 -6.51 10.95 6.75
CA VAL A 76 -6.64 10.99 8.22
C VAL A 76 -7.70 11.95 8.73
N GLY A 77 -7.88 13.12 8.10
CA GLY A 77 -8.83 14.13 8.55
C GLY A 77 -8.81 14.33 10.07
N GLU A 78 -9.99 14.45 10.70
CA GLU A 78 -10.14 14.64 12.15
C GLU A 78 -10.24 13.32 12.94
N HIS A 79 -10.60 12.20 12.27
CA HIS A 79 -10.89 10.93 12.93
C HIS A 79 -9.86 9.82 12.63
N GLY A 80 -8.90 10.10 11.78
CA GLY A 80 -7.84 9.17 11.42
C GLY A 80 -8.24 8.18 10.32
N SER A 81 -7.24 7.48 9.82
CA SER A 81 -7.35 6.35 8.90
C SER A 81 -7.43 5.05 9.69
N GLY A 82 -8.44 4.22 9.49
CA GLY A 82 -8.61 2.93 10.15
C GLY A 82 -7.61 1.91 9.59
N THR A 83 -6.39 1.92 10.13
CA THR A 83 -5.24 1.20 9.56
C THR A 83 -5.10 -0.18 10.16
N ILE A 84 -4.92 -1.19 9.29
CA ILE A 84 -4.68 -2.59 9.65
C ILE A 84 -3.31 -3.00 9.10
N PHE A 85 -2.39 -3.38 9.99
CA PHE A 85 -1.04 -3.84 9.65
C PHE A 85 -0.98 -5.36 9.63
N PHE A 86 -0.53 -5.91 8.50
CA PHE A 86 -0.36 -7.35 8.34
C PHE A 86 1.10 -7.77 8.53
N ALA A 87 1.32 -8.95 9.12
CA ALA A 87 2.62 -9.61 9.15
C ALA A 87 2.90 -10.30 7.81
N GLY A 88 4.17 -10.65 7.56
CA GLY A 88 4.52 -11.45 6.40
C GLY A 88 4.71 -10.60 5.15
N LEU A 89 5.55 -9.58 5.21
CA LEU A 89 5.83 -8.74 4.06
C LEU A 89 6.48 -9.51 2.91
N ASP A 90 6.03 -9.26 1.71
CA ASP A 90 6.62 -9.74 0.45
C ASP A 90 7.92 -8.99 0.10
N LEU A 91 8.13 -7.81 0.67
CA LEU A 91 9.33 -6.99 0.50
C LEU A 91 10.06 -6.75 1.83
N LYS A 92 11.33 -7.15 1.88
CA LYS A 92 12.24 -6.84 2.98
C LYS A 92 13.21 -5.74 2.51
N PHE A 93 12.74 -4.49 2.52
CA PHE A 93 13.62 -3.35 2.25
C PHE A 93 14.65 -3.16 3.36
N LEU A 94 15.89 -2.73 3.00
CA LEU A 94 16.92 -2.35 4.00
C LEU A 94 16.48 -1.14 4.85
N PHE A 95 15.46 -0.40 4.42
CA PHE A 95 14.94 0.80 5.06
C PHE A 95 13.39 0.81 5.04
N ASN A 96 12.77 -0.18 5.67
CA ASN A 96 11.33 -0.17 5.86
C ASN A 96 10.97 0.74 7.03
N GLN A 97 10.12 1.76 6.82
CA GLN A 97 9.64 2.65 7.89
C GLN A 97 8.88 1.89 8.97
N ASN A 98 8.20 0.83 8.58
CA ASN A 98 7.43 -0.04 9.46
C ASN A 98 8.26 -1.25 9.95
N TYR A 99 9.60 -1.21 9.82
CA TYR A 99 10.46 -2.33 10.18
C TYR A 99 10.25 -2.82 11.62
N GLU A 100 10.07 -1.90 12.57
CA GLU A 100 9.82 -2.26 13.97
C GLU A 100 8.49 -3.00 14.16
N ILE A 101 7.47 -2.66 13.36
CA ILE A 101 6.16 -3.33 13.38
C ILE A 101 6.27 -4.74 12.79
N HIS A 102 7.16 -4.93 11.80
CA HIS A 102 7.30 -6.20 11.08
C HIS A 102 8.50 -7.04 11.53
N LYS A 103 9.34 -6.51 12.44
CA LYS A 103 10.63 -7.09 12.85
C LYS A 103 10.52 -8.48 13.46
N ASP A 104 9.43 -8.76 14.16
CA ASP A 104 9.31 -9.98 14.98
C ASP A 104 8.41 -11.05 14.37
N GLU A 105 7.99 -10.90 13.09
CA GLU A 105 7.03 -11.83 12.45
C GLU A 105 5.79 -12.13 13.34
N GLN A 106 5.60 -11.34 14.38
CA GLN A 106 4.54 -11.46 15.35
C GLN A 106 3.28 -10.85 14.75
N GLY A 107 2.31 -11.64 14.55
CA GLY A 107 0.94 -11.27 14.21
C GLY A 107 0.06 -12.41 14.65
N GLN A 108 -1.13 -12.06 15.09
CA GLN A 108 -2.14 -13.06 15.39
C GLN A 108 -2.78 -13.53 14.09
N GLU A 109 -2.82 -14.83 13.84
CA GLU A 109 -3.68 -15.37 12.80
C GLU A 109 -5.14 -15.03 13.09
N VAL A 110 -5.83 -14.52 12.06
CA VAL A 110 -7.24 -14.15 12.16
C VAL A 110 -8.05 -14.85 11.09
N GLU A 111 -9.23 -15.32 11.47
CA GLU A 111 -10.23 -15.79 10.54
C GLU A 111 -10.89 -14.60 9.82
N PRO A 112 -11.51 -14.79 8.65
CA PRO A 112 -12.18 -13.71 7.93
C PRO A 112 -13.21 -12.96 8.77
N GLU A 113 -13.92 -13.63 9.67
CA GLU A 113 -14.89 -13.03 10.60
C GLU A 113 -14.23 -12.07 11.60
N GLN A 114 -13.03 -12.43 12.09
CA GLN A 114 -12.27 -11.57 12.98
C GLN A 114 -11.72 -10.34 12.26
N LEU A 115 -11.24 -10.50 11.02
CA LEU A 115 -10.78 -9.37 10.21
C LEU A 115 -11.95 -8.45 9.85
N ALA A 116 -13.13 -9.00 9.55
CA ALA A 116 -14.34 -8.22 9.33
C ALA A 116 -14.76 -7.45 10.59
N ALA A 117 -14.67 -8.08 11.77
CA ALA A 117 -14.96 -7.41 13.05
C ALA A 117 -14.00 -6.23 13.29
N ILE A 118 -12.71 -6.36 12.97
CA ILE A 118 -11.74 -5.26 13.05
C ILE A 118 -12.15 -4.11 12.11
N MET A 119 -12.56 -4.38 10.89
CA MET A 119 -13.02 -3.34 9.95
C MET A 119 -14.23 -2.58 10.51
N LEU A 120 -15.19 -3.29 11.10
CA LEU A 120 -16.38 -2.69 11.69
C LEU A 120 -16.06 -1.89 12.96
N GLU A 121 -15.15 -2.38 13.81
CA GLU A 121 -14.68 -1.66 14.99
C GLU A 121 -14.03 -0.33 14.61
N LEU A 122 -13.19 -0.31 13.56
CA LEU A 122 -12.58 0.92 13.05
C LEU A 122 -13.63 1.89 12.48
N GLN A 123 -14.67 1.38 11.83
CA GLN A 123 -15.82 2.19 11.41
C GLN A 123 -16.55 2.78 12.61
N ASP A 124 -16.82 1.99 13.64
CA ASP A 124 -17.52 2.44 14.86
C ASP A 124 -16.69 3.47 15.66
N GLN A 125 -15.35 3.42 15.56
CA GLN A 125 -14.44 4.45 16.07
C GLN A 125 -14.52 5.76 15.28
N GLY A 126 -15.22 5.79 14.14
CA GLY A 126 -15.42 6.96 13.30
C GLY A 126 -14.31 7.22 12.30
N CYS A 127 -13.41 6.26 12.04
CA CYS A 127 -12.37 6.38 11.02
C CYS A 127 -12.95 6.77 9.66
N HIS A 128 -12.15 7.47 8.84
CA HIS A 128 -12.60 7.93 7.52
C HIS A 128 -12.55 6.85 6.43
N ASN A 129 -11.79 5.80 6.65
CA ASN A 129 -11.58 4.69 5.70
C ASN A 129 -11.09 3.44 6.44
N ILE A 130 -11.04 2.30 5.73
CA ILE A 130 -10.34 1.09 6.15
C ILE A 130 -9.07 0.97 5.30
N ASN A 131 -7.91 1.12 5.92
CA ASN A 131 -6.61 1.15 5.27
C ASN A 131 -5.83 -0.16 5.52
N LEU A 132 -5.72 -0.96 4.48
CA LEU A 132 -4.99 -2.23 4.50
C LEU A 132 -3.53 -1.97 4.10
N VAL A 133 -2.59 -2.17 5.02
CA VAL A 133 -1.15 -1.90 4.77
C VAL A 133 -0.43 -3.14 4.26
N SER A 134 0.20 -3.01 3.09
CA SER A 134 0.90 -4.08 2.36
C SER A 134 0.05 -5.36 2.19
N PRO A 135 -1.20 -5.25 1.69
CA PRO A 135 -2.17 -6.35 1.73
C PRO A 135 -2.04 -7.34 0.57
N GLY A 136 -1.09 -7.18 -0.36
CA GLY A 136 -0.98 -7.99 -1.57
C GLY A 136 -0.98 -9.50 -1.31
N HIS A 137 -0.28 -9.92 -0.27
CA HIS A 137 -0.17 -11.33 0.12
C HIS A 137 -1.38 -11.86 0.90
N VAL A 138 -2.30 -11.00 1.33
CA VAL A 138 -3.53 -11.34 2.06
C VAL A 138 -4.81 -10.95 1.33
N ALA A 139 -4.71 -10.68 0.03
CA ALA A 139 -5.86 -10.27 -0.79
C ALA A 139 -7.07 -11.24 -0.72
N PRO A 140 -6.90 -12.59 -0.75
CA PRO A 140 -8.03 -13.51 -0.60
C PRO A 140 -8.76 -13.37 0.73
N GLN A 141 -7.98 -13.25 1.83
CA GLN A 141 -8.53 -13.10 3.18
C GLN A 141 -9.23 -11.75 3.36
N ALA A 142 -8.67 -10.70 2.78
CA ALA A 142 -9.26 -9.36 2.80
C ALA A 142 -10.61 -9.31 2.03
N LEU A 143 -10.69 -9.98 0.88
CA LEU A 143 -11.94 -10.09 0.11
C LEU A 143 -13.03 -10.86 0.86
N GLU A 144 -12.67 -11.98 1.50
CA GLU A 144 -13.62 -12.75 2.30
C GLU A 144 -14.11 -11.95 3.51
N ALA A 145 -13.19 -11.27 4.22
CA ALA A 145 -13.55 -10.38 5.33
C ALA A 145 -14.44 -9.23 4.88
N LEU A 146 -14.15 -8.62 3.71
CA LEU A 146 -14.98 -7.56 3.13
C LEU A 146 -16.42 -8.04 2.90
N ARG A 147 -16.61 -9.25 2.33
CA ARG A 147 -17.93 -9.84 2.12
C ARG A 147 -18.73 -9.94 3.43
N ILE A 148 -18.07 -10.38 4.51
CA ILE A 148 -18.69 -10.51 5.83
C ILE A 148 -18.99 -9.11 6.40
N ALA A 149 -18.04 -8.18 6.35
CA ALA A 149 -18.21 -6.82 6.86
C ALA A 149 -19.33 -6.05 6.13
N LEU A 150 -19.47 -6.27 4.81
CA LEU A 150 -20.58 -5.72 4.00
C LEU A 150 -21.94 -6.15 4.54
N THR A 151 -22.10 -7.44 4.82
CA THR A 151 -23.36 -7.98 5.37
C THR A 151 -23.69 -7.39 6.74
N ALA A 152 -22.64 -6.99 7.48
CA ALA A 152 -22.75 -6.37 8.81
C ALA A 152 -22.80 -4.83 8.76
N GLY A 153 -22.82 -4.20 7.57
CA GLY A 153 -23.05 -2.77 7.43
C GLY A 153 -21.79 -1.90 7.27
N LEU A 154 -20.68 -2.45 6.77
CA LEU A 154 -19.51 -1.64 6.40
C LEU A 154 -19.85 -0.69 5.25
N THR A 155 -19.53 0.60 5.40
CA THR A 155 -19.80 1.67 4.42
C THR A 155 -18.62 2.62 4.21
N LEU A 156 -17.44 2.34 4.80
CA LEU A 156 -16.25 3.17 4.64
C LEU A 156 -15.51 2.85 3.34
N PRO A 157 -14.83 3.85 2.72
CA PRO A 157 -13.91 3.60 1.61
C PRO A 157 -12.83 2.58 1.99
N LEU A 158 -12.49 1.69 1.06
CA LEU A 158 -11.39 0.75 1.21
C LEU A 158 -10.12 1.33 0.60
N VAL A 159 -9.07 1.45 1.41
CA VAL A 159 -7.73 1.88 1.00
C VAL A 159 -6.82 0.65 0.90
N TYR A 160 -6.15 0.51 -0.23
CA TYR A 160 -5.11 -0.48 -0.48
C TYR A 160 -3.75 0.21 -0.51
N ASN A 161 -2.97 0.06 0.55
CA ASN A 161 -1.69 0.74 0.76
C ASN A 161 -0.53 -0.22 0.42
N SER A 162 0.04 -0.03 -0.77
CA SER A 162 0.96 -0.96 -1.43
C SER A 162 2.40 -0.46 -1.42
N ASP A 163 3.33 -1.38 -1.24
CA ASP A 163 4.77 -1.17 -1.49
C ASP A 163 5.13 -1.11 -3.00
N GLY A 164 4.14 -1.21 -3.89
CA GLY A 164 4.31 -1.18 -5.34
C GLY A 164 4.79 -2.50 -5.95
N TYR A 165 4.75 -3.62 -5.23
CA TYR A 165 5.27 -4.91 -5.72
C TYR A 165 4.17 -5.96 -5.94
N ASP A 166 3.01 -5.48 -6.33
CA ASP A 166 1.83 -6.32 -6.58
C ASP A 166 1.87 -6.97 -7.96
N ALA A 167 1.29 -8.17 -8.05
CA ALA A 167 1.04 -8.80 -9.32
C ALA A 167 -0.24 -8.23 -9.98
N ILE A 168 -0.19 -7.95 -11.27
CA ILE A 168 -1.33 -7.39 -12.02
C ILE A 168 -2.60 -8.26 -11.91
N PRO A 169 -2.53 -9.61 -11.96
CA PRO A 169 -3.72 -10.44 -11.75
C PRO A 169 -4.40 -10.19 -10.39
N THR A 170 -3.62 -9.95 -9.32
CA THR A 170 -4.15 -9.64 -8.00
C THR A 170 -4.85 -8.28 -7.99
N LEU A 171 -4.22 -7.24 -8.56
CA LEU A 171 -4.84 -5.92 -8.67
C LEU A 171 -6.16 -5.96 -9.46
N ARG A 172 -6.21 -6.75 -10.54
CA ARG A 172 -7.45 -6.91 -11.34
C ARG A 172 -8.59 -7.57 -10.58
N LEU A 173 -8.31 -8.42 -9.59
CA LEU A 173 -9.35 -8.95 -8.69
C LEU A 173 -9.96 -7.85 -7.82
N LEU A 174 -9.25 -6.75 -7.59
CA LEU A 174 -9.66 -5.65 -6.73
C LEU A 174 -10.33 -4.50 -7.50
N ASP A 175 -10.42 -4.58 -8.84
CA ASP A 175 -11.05 -3.57 -9.69
C ASP A 175 -12.54 -3.40 -9.34
N GLY A 176 -12.96 -2.17 -9.02
CA GLY A 176 -14.30 -1.88 -8.52
C GLY A 176 -14.56 -2.28 -7.06
N ILE A 177 -13.52 -2.70 -6.32
CA ILE A 177 -13.59 -3.03 -4.89
C ILE A 177 -12.84 -1.98 -4.07
N VAL A 178 -11.61 -1.66 -4.45
CA VAL A 178 -10.79 -0.64 -3.79
C VAL A 178 -11.21 0.74 -4.26
N ASP A 179 -11.38 1.66 -3.32
CA ASP A 179 -11.70 3.06 -3.60
C ASP A 179 -10.44 3.90 -3.75
N ILE A 180 -9.44 3.65 -2.92
CA ILE A 180 -8.23 4.46 -2.86
C ILE A 180 -7.01 3.53 -2.88
N TYR A 181 -6.12 3.75 -3.84
CA TYR A 181 -4.79 3.16 -3.81
C TYR A 181 -3.78 4.15 -3.26
N VAL A 182 -2.92 3.67 -2.38
CA VAL A 182 -1.67 4.34 -1.98
C VAL A 182 -0.53 3.47 -2.46
N VAL A 183 0.36 4.00 -3.30
CA VAL A 183 1.45 3.20 -3.88
C VAL A 183 2.81 3.85 -3.68
N ASP A 184 3.77 3.07 -3.21
CA ASP A 184 5.16 3.50 -3.09
C ASP A 184 5.91 3.29 -4.42
N LEU A 185 6.48 4.37 -4.96
CA LEU A 185 7.48 4.33 -6.03
C LEU A 185 8.86 4.68 -5.45
N ARG A 186 9.58 3.68 -4.96
CA ARG A 186 10.79 3.89 -4.14
C ARG A 186 12.05 4.19 -4.95
N TYR A 187 12.13 3.71 -6.19
CA TYR A 187 13.32 3.83 -7.03
C TYR A 187 12.99 4.26 -8.45
N GLY A 188 13.82 5.14 -9.00
CA GLY A 188 13.80 5.52 -10.40
C GLY A 188 14.71 4.68 -11.30
N ASP A 189 15.71 3.99 -10.71
CA ASP A 189 16.75 3.21 -11.39
C ASP A 189 16.74 1.75 -10.92
N PRO A 190 16.59 0.76 -11.85
CA PRO A 190 16.64 -0.66 -11.51
C PRO A 190 17.96 -1.12 -10.88
N ALA A 191 19.11 -0.54 -11.29
CA ALA A 191 20.40 -0.90 -10.73
C ALA A 191 20.53 -0.48 -9.26
N VAL A 192 19.92 0.65 -8.89
CA VAL A 192 19.85 1.11 -7.51
C VAL A 192 18.92 0.22 -6.69
N ALA A 193 17.75 -0.17 -7.23
CA ALA A 193 16.83 -1.10 -6.58
C ALA A 193 17.49 -2.45 -6.30
N ASP A 194 18.24 -2.98 -7.26
CA ASP A 194 18.99 -4.23 -7.09
C ASP A 194 20.07 -4.09 -6.01
N ARG A 195 20.90 -3.04 -6.09
CA ARG A 195 22.00 -2.82 -5.15
C ARG A 195 21.52 -2.68 -3.70
N TYR A 196 20.46 -1.90 -3.45
CA TYR A 196 20.04 -1.52 -2.10
C TYR A 196 18.89 -2.34 -1.53
N SER A 197 18.14 -3.05 -2.38
CA SER A 197 17.00 -3.85 -1.94
C SER A 197 17.01 -5.28 -2.49
N ARG A 198 17.98 -5.62 -3.34
CA ARG A 198 18.07 -6.93 -4.03
C ARG A 198 16.80 -7.26 -4.81
N LEU A 199 16.27 -6.25 -5.50
CA LEU A 199 15.04 -6.31 -6.28
C LEU A 199 15.31 -5.88 -7.72
N THR A 200 15.77 -6.82 -8.55
CA THR A 200 16.15 -6.56 -9.96
C THR A 200 15.00 -6.05 -10.82
N ASN A 201 13.75 -6.42 -10.48
CA ASN A 201 12.56 -6.12 -11.25
C ASN A 201 11.63 -5.08 -10.55
N TYR A 202 12.04 -4.45 -9.44
CA TYR A 202 11.15 -3.53 -8.70
C TYR A 202 10.63 -2.38 -9.54
N VAL A 203 11.51 -1.69 -10.26
CA VAL A 203 11.12 -0.48 -11.02
C VAL A 203 10.09 -0.78 -12.11
N PRO A 204 10.26 -1.76 -13.02
CA PRO A 204 9.23 -2.08 -13.98
C PRO A 204 7.94 -2.58 -13.33
N VAL A 205 8.02 -3.41 -12.29
CA VAL A 205 6.84 -3.93 -11.58
C VAL A 205 6.06 -2.82 -10.90
N SER A 206 6.72 -1.96 -10.10
CA SER A 206 6.03 -0.89 -9.38
C SER A 206 5.39 0.14 -10.32
N ARG A 207 6.02 0.40 -11.47
CA ARG A 207 5.44 1.25 -12.51
C ARG A 207 4.20 0.62 -13.14
N GLU A 208 4.23 -0.65 -13.45
CA GLU A 208 3.08 -1.36 -14.02
C GLU A 208 1.93 -1.45 -13.01
N ALA A 209 2.22 -1.75 -11.74
CA ALA A 209 1.25 -1.75 -10.65
C ALA A 209 0.59 -0.38 -10.48
N ALA A 210 1.38 0.71 -10.42
CA ALA A 210 0.85 2.05 -10.29
C ALA A 210 -0.05 2.48 -11.47
N ARG A 211 0.30 2.09 -12.72
CA ARG A 211 -0.57 2.32 -13.88
C ARG A 211 -1.88 1.57 -13.79
N GLU A 212 -1.84 0.31 -13.37
CA GLU A 212 -3.06 -0.49 -13.20
C GLU A 212 -3.94 0.09 -12.07
N MET A 213 -3.35 0.49 -10.95
CA MET A 213 -4.06 1.15 -9.86
C MET A 213 -4.73 2.45 -10.33
N HIS A 214 -3.98 3.31 -11.06
CA HIS A 214 -4.55 4.54 -11.63
C HIS A 214 -5.64 4.26 -12.67
N ARG A 215 -5.49 3.23 -13.50
CA ARG A 215 -6.54 2.81 -14.44
C ARG A 215 -7.86 2.50 -13.72
N GLN A 216 -7.78 1.88 -12.54
CA GLN A 216 -8.96 1.49 -11.76
C GLN A 216 -9.64 2.67 -11.08
N VAL A 217 -8.87 3.56 -10.47
CA VAL A 217 -9.43 4.60 -9.61
C VAL A 217 -9.18 6.04 -10.09
N GLY A 218 -8.30 6.25 -11.06
CA GLY A 218 -7.98 7.60 -11.55
C GLY A 218 -7.28 8.49 -10.53
N ASP A 219 -7.35 9.80 -10.76
CA ASP A 219 -6.77 10.81 -9.88
C ASP A 219 -7.54 10.94 -8.56
N LEU A 220 -6.82 11.32 -7.49
CA LEU A 220 -7.42 11.48 -6.17
C LEU A 220 -8.56 12.51 -6.16
N ILE A 221 -9.71 12.08 -5.67
CA ILE A 221 -10.91 12.89 -5.43
C ILE A 221 -11.11 13.02 -3.92
N VAL A 222 -11.23 14.26 -3.45
CA VAL A 222 -11.56 14.58 -2.06
C VAL A 222 -12.95 15.22 -2.00
N ASP A 223 -13.61 15.06 -0.86
CA ASP A 223 -14.87 15.74 -0.58
C ASP A 223 -14.67 17.21 -0.15
N GLU A 224 -15.75 17.90 0.21
CA GLU A 224 -15.75 19.29 0.66
C GLU A 224 -14.94 19.51 1.95
N SER A 225 -14.76 18.47 2.75
CA SER A 225 -13.95 18.48 3.98
C SER A 225 -12.47 18.13 3.70
N GLY A 226 -12.10 17.88 2.43
CA GLY A 226 -10.75 17.50 2.05
C GLY A 226 -10.43 16.02 2.29
N ILE A 227 -11.42 15.18 2.62
CA ILE A 227 -11.22 13.75 2.85
C ILE A 227 -11.26 12.97 1.54
N ALA A 228 -10.28 12.10 1.34
CA ALA A 228 -10.19 11.23 0.18
C ALA A 228 -11.36 10.27 0.10
N ARG A 229 -11.96 10.18 -1.08
CA ARG A 229 -13.08 9.28 -1.35
C ARG A 229 -12.75 8.25 -2.41
N HIS A 230 -11.93 8.62 -3.38
CA HIS A 230 -11.57 7.75 -4.50
C HIS A 230 -10.28 8.22 -5.15
N GLY A 231 -9.49 7.32 -5.72
CA GLY A 231 -8.34 7.69 -6.55
C GLY A 231 -7.00 7.22 -6.03
N LEU A 232 -5.93 7.68 -6.70
CA LEU A 232 -4.56 7.26 -6.44
C LEU A 232 -3.79 8.31 -5.64
N ILE A 233 -3.07 7.88 -4.61
CA ILE A 233 -2.00 8.60 -3.93
C ILE A 233 -0.69 7.91 -4.26
N VAL A 234 0.30 8.66 -4.75
CA VAL A 234 1.65 8.12 -5.00
C VAL A 234 2.61 8.62 -3.93
N ARG A 235 3.36 7.71 -3.33
CA ARG A 235 4.42 8.01 -2.38
C ARG A 235 5.79 7.83 -3.01
N HIS A 236 6.66 8.78 -2.78
CA HIS A 236 8.07 8.66 -3.13
C HIS A 236 8.95 9.09 -1.97
N MET A 237 9.72 8.16 -1.41
CA MET A 237 10.67 8.46 -0.34
C MET A 237 11.97 9.01 -0.91
N VAL A 238 12.29 10.24 -0.55
CA VAL A 238 13.59 10.82 -0.86
C VAL A 238 14.67 10.08 -0.09
N LEU A 239 15.71 9.61 -0.80
CA LEU A 239 16.87 8.96 -0.19
C LEU A 239 18.11 9.88 -0.28
N PRO A 240 19.04 9.77 0.67
CA PRO A 240 20.32 10.50 0.59
C PRO A 240 21.03 10.27 -0.74
N ALA A 241 21.78 11.25 -1.22
CA ALA A 241 22.51 11.23 -2.49
C ALA A 241 21.62 10.96 -3.72
N ASN A 242 20.33 11.31 -3.63
CA ASN A 242 19.32 11.06 -4.68
C ASN A 242 19.24 9.57 -5.11
N LEU A 243 19.53 8.65 -4.22
CA LEU A 243 19.47 7.20 -4.51
C LEU A 243 18.06 6.72 -4.83
N GLY A 244 17.00 7.43 -4.40
CA GLY A 244 15.62 7.18 -4.84
C GLY A 244 15.37 7.53 -6.30
N GLY A 245 16.22 8.36 -6.93
CA GLY A 245 16.04 8.82 -8.31
C GLY A 245 14.79 9.67 -8.50
N THR A 246 14.55 10.62 -7.61
CA THR A 246 13.33 11.43 -7.54
C THR A 246 12.96 12.08 -8.88
N GLU A 247 13.93 12.62 -9.62
CA GLU A 247 13.65 13.23 -10.93
C GLU A 247 13.03 12.24 -11.92
N ALA A 248 13.60 11.02 -12.00
CA ALA A 248 13.09 9.97 -12.88
C ALA A 248 11.71 9.46 -12.45
N VAL A 249 11.47 9.35 -11.14
CA VAL A 249 10.17 8.96 -10.58
C VAL A 249 9.13 10.04 -10.86
N ALA A 250 9.43 11.30 -10.59
CA ALA A 250 8.53 12.42 -10.81
C ALA A 250 8.11 12.56 -12.28
N ARG A 251 9.08 12.44 -13.20
CA ARG A 251 8.81 12.43 -14.64
C ARG A 251 7.91 11.27 -15.03
N TYR A 252 8.21 10.05 -14.55
CA TYR A 252 7.36 8.89 -14.81
C TYR A 252 5.92 9.11 -14.33
N ILE A 253 5.72 9.66 -13.11
CA ILE A 253 4.37 9.94 -12.58
C ILE A 253 3.65 10.93 -13.50
N ALA A 254 4.29 12.02 -13.87
CA ALA A 254 3.67 13.09 -14.67
C ALA A 254 3.33 12.64 -16.10
N GLU A 255 4.21 11.87 -16.74
CA GLU A 255 4.10 11.49 -18.16
C GLU A 255 3.27 10.22 -18.36
N GLU A 256 3.37 9.23 -17.44
CA GLU A 256 2.84 7.87 -17.62
C GLU A 256 1.64 7.55 -16.70
N ILE A 257 1.45 8.31 -15.63
CA ILE A 257 0.29 8.16 -14.72
C ILE A 257 -0.65 9.36 -14.92
N SER A 258 -0.31 10.50 -14.33
CA SER A 258 -1.08 11.74 -14.45
C SER A 258 -0.27 12.94 -13.95
N ALA A 259 -0.27 14.06 -14.68
CA ALA A 259 0.25 15.32 -14.18
C ALA A 259 -0.59 15.89 -13.02
N ASN A 260 -1.84 15.42 -12.85
CA ASN A 260 -2.75 15.76 -11.75
C ASN A 260 -2.71 14.74 -10.58
N ALA A 261 -1.77 13.78 -10.59
CA ALA A 261 -1.61 12.83 -9.50
C ALA A 261 -1.34 13.54 -8.17
N TYR A 262 -1.91 13.01 -7.08
CA TYR A 262 -1.57 13.43 -5.73
C TYR A 262 -0.30 12.71 -5.26
N VAL A 263 0.76 13.46 -4.99
CA VAL A 263 2.08 12.89 -4.71
C VAL A 263 2.58 13.32 -3.34
N ASN A 264 2.98 12.34 -2.53
CA ASN A 264 3.71 12.56 -1.29
C ASN A 264 5.21 12.36 -1.53
N VAL A 265 5.96 13.46 -1.63
CA VAL A 265 7.43 13.46 -1.65
C VAL A 265 7.89 13.40 -0.21
N MET A 266 8.29 12.21 0.25
CA MET A 266 8.49 11.91 1.67
C MET A 266 9.94 12.17 2.10
N ARG A 267 10.10 12.94 3.19
CA ARG A 267 11.39 13.23 3.81
C ARG A 267 11.77 12.26 4.93
N GLN A 268 10.85 11.42 5.34
CA GLN A 268 10.92 10.64 6.59
C GLN A 268 11.93 9.48 6.58
N TYR A 269 12.89 9.48 5.63
CA TYR A 269 13.94 8.49 5.62
C TYR A 269 14.70 8.45 6.95
N ARG A 270 14.82 7.28 7.54
CA ARG A 270 15.60 7.00 8.74
C ARG A 270 16.65 5.93 8.44
N PRO A 271 17.95 6.20 8.73
CA PRO A 271 18.97 5.17 8.62
C PRO A 271 18.65 3.98 9.53
N SER A 272 18.68 2.76 9.00
CA SER A 272 18.56 1.57 9.85
C SER A 272 19.86 1.31 10.59
N MET A 273 19.78 1.20 11.93
CA MET A 273 20.94 0.98 12.80
C MET A 273 21.70 -0.30 12.41
N GLY A 274 22.95 -0.16 11.99
CA GLY A 274 23.93 -1.23 11.91
C GLY A 274 24.02 -2.07 10.63
N LYS A 275 23.23 -1.81 9.57
CA LYS A 275 23.28 -2.57 8.30
C LYS A 275 23.26 -1.71 7.05
N THR A 276 23.41 -0.41 7.16
CA THR A 276 23.35 0.51 6.02
C THR A 276 24.71 0.69 5.36
N LEU A 277 24.67 0.77 4.04
CA LEU A 277 25.81 1.24 3.26
C LEU A 277 26.12 2.70 3.65
N PRO A 278 27.40 3.12 3.62
CA PRO A 278 27.81 4.43 4.13
C PRO A 278 26.97 5.60 3.62
N GLU A 279 26.57 5.57 2.35
CA GLU A 279 25.77 6.60 1.70
C GLU A 279 24.32 6.70 2.25
N LEU A 280 23.80 5.64 2.84
CA LEU A 280 22.48 5.57 3.48
C LEU A 280 22.51 5.76 5.00
N ASN A 281 23.71 5.95 5.60
CA ASN A 281 23.86 6.06 7.05
C ASN A 281 23.71 7.51 7.56
N ARG A 282 22.87 8.29 6.92
CA ARG A 282 22.52 9.66 7.33
C ARG A 282 21.10 10.02 6.91
N PRO A 283 20.44 10.96 7.58
CA PRO A 283 19.16 11.48 7.12
C PRO A 283 19.30 12.27 5.81
N VAL A 284 18.18 12.52 5.17
CA VAL A 284 18.05 13.42 4.02
C VAL A 284 18.30 14.86 4.48
N SER A 285 19.19 15.58 3.80
CA SER A 285 19.43 16.99 4.07
C SER A 285 18.32 17.90 3.52
N ASP A 286 18.23 19.14 4.02
CA ASP A 286 17.28 20.14 3.53
C ASP A 286 17.47 20.42 2.04
N ALA A 287 18.72 20.49 1.59
CA ALA A 287 19.03 20.72 0.18
C ALA A 287 18.56 19.56 -0.72
N GLU A 288 18.74 18.31 -0.30
CA GLU A 288 18.28 17.13 -1.05
C GLU A 288 16.76 17.09 -1.13
N TYR A 289 16.07 17.37 -0.02
CA TYR A 289 14.62 17.43 -0.02
C TYR A 289 14.08 18.57 -0.89
N THR A 290 14.67 19.77 -0.79
CA THR A 290 14.31 20.93 -1.62
C THR A 290 14.48 20.61 -3.10
N ALA A 291 15.59 19.96 -3.48
CA ALA A 291 15.82 19.51 -4.85
C ALA A 291 14.77 18.50 -5.31
N ALA A 292 14.41 17.55 -4.45
CA ALA A 292 13.38 16.54 -4.74
C ALA A 292 12.00 17.18 -5.04
N VAL A 293 11.58 18.13 -4.21
CA VAL A 293 10.33 18.90 -4.43
C VAL A 293 10.42 19.75 -5.70
N HIS A 294 11.59 20.33 -5.97
CA HIS A 294 11.80 21.09 -7.21
C HIS A 294 11.65 20.19 -8.46
N TRP A 295 12.26 19.01 -8.48
CA TRP A 295 12.11 18.06 -9.59
C TRP A 295 10.67 17.61 -9.78
N ALA A 296 9.93 17.34 -8.70
CA ALA A 296 8.52 16.99 -8.80
C ALA A 296 7.70 18.11 -9.46
N ARG A 297 7.90 19.36 -9.04
CA ARG A 297 7.23 20.52 -9.63
C ARG A 297 7.66 20.78 -11.08
N HIS A 298 8.95 20.62 -11.38
CA HIS A 298 9.47 20.78 -12.75
C HIS A 298 8.92 19.73 -13.72
N ALA A 299 8.65 18.51 -13.23
CA ALA A 299 7.95 17.48 -14.00
C ALA A 299 6.46 17.80 -14.24
N GLY A 300 5.90 18.86 -13.64
CA GLY A 300 4.51 19.27 -13.79
C GLY A 300 3.58 18.83 -12.65
N LEU A 301 4.09 18.14 -11.63
CA LEU A 301 3.29 17.71 -10.48
C LEU A 301 2.99 18.89 -9.56
N HIS A 302 1.71 19.20 -9.38
CA HIS A 302 1.26 20.36 -8.62
C HIS A 302 0.45 20.02 -7.37
N ARG A 303 -0.04 18.79 -7.23
CA ARG A 303 -0.78 18.29 -6.05
C ARG A 303 0.14 17.54 -5.12
N LEU A 304 1.08 18.27 -4.50
CA LEU A 304 2.03 17.67 -3.55
C LEU A 304 1.45 17.67 -2.13
N ASN A 305 1.59 16.55 -1.42
CA ASN A 305 1.24 16.47 0.00
C ASN A 305 2.04 17.51 0.80
N PRO A 306 1.40 18.28 1.69
CA PRO A 306 2.11 19.24 2.54
C PRO A 306 3.17 18.52 3.39
N GLU A 307 4.36 19.12 3.54
CA GLU A 307 5.35 18.60 4.49
C GLU A 307 4.76 18.65 5.92
N PRO A 308 4.78 17.54 6.67
CA PRO A 308 4.34 17.57 8.05
C PRO A 308 5.18 18.58 8.85
N ALA A 309 4.52 19.34 9.74
CA ALA A 309 5.20 20.28 10.61
C ALA A 309 6.35 19.58 11.34
N ARG A 310 7.55 20.18 11.32
CA ARG A 310 8.69 19.62 12.07
C ARG A 310 8.31 19.59 13.56
N PRO A 311 8.54 18.46 14.27
CA PRO A 311 8.44 18.50 15.71
C PRO A 311 9.38 19.59 16.21
N GLN A 312 8.83 20.52 17.00
CA GLN A 312 9.66 21.52 17.69
C GLN A 312 10.60 20.74 18.61
N SER A 313 11.90 20.87 18.35
CA SER A 313 12.99 20.25 19.10
C SER A 313 13.07 20.79 20.52
#